data_e57ff8ea715c6249a0b2b623889889dc
#
_entry.id   e57ff8ea715c6249a0b2b623889889dc
#
_cell.length_a   1.000
_cell.length_b   1.000
_cell.length_c   1.000
_cell.angle_alpha   90.00
_cell.angle_beta   90.00
_cell.angle_gamma   90.00
#
_symmetry.space_group_name_H-M   'P 1'
#
loop_
_entity.id
_entity.type
_entity.pdbx_description
1 polymer ?
#
loop_
_entity_poly.entity_id
_entity_poly.type
_entity_poly.pdbx_seq_one_letter_code
_entity_poly.pdbx_strand_id
1 'polypeptide(L)'
;MEYSRPAAMLVIGIAAGAAAPAWGGVEGAASLLPHRAVYDLELKDASERSGIEGMSGRMVYEFTGSACTGFTTNFRFVTRINTGEETRLTDQQTTTFENTEEGQFRFETKSFTDDQMDKEIAGEARDDDTKIKVEIRRPDARQV
;
A
#
# COMPACT_ATOMS: atom_id res chain seq x y z
N MET A 1 0.79 40.58 82.89
CA MET A 1 1.09 41.11 81.53
C MET A 1 0.95 39.96 80.54
N GLU A 2 -0.28 39.82 80.03
CA GLU A 2 -0.55 38.77 79.04
C GLU A 2 -0.53 39.37 77.66
N TYR A 3 0.33 38.80 76.81
CA TYR A 3 0.46 39.18 75.38
C TYR A 3 -0.40 38.23 74.57
N SER A 4 -1.56 38.75 74.13
CA SER A 4 -2.43 38.08 73.15
C SER A 4 -1.84 38.19 71.76
N ARG A 5 -1.56 37.06 71.10
CA ARG A 5 -1.15 36.96 69.69
C ARG A 5 -2.36 36.70 68.80
N PRO A 6 -2.59 37.47 67.74
CA PRO A 6 -3.67 37.15 66.78
C PRO A 6 -3.22 36.02 65.89
N ALA A 7 -4.05 34.99 65.72
CA ALA A 7 -3.90 33.93 64.77
C ALA A 7 -4.24 34.43 63.39
N ALA A 8 -3.28 34.43 62.49
CA ALA A 8 -3.50 34.70 61.06
C ALA A 8 -4.06 33.43 60.42
N MET A 9 -5.33 33.46 60.00
CA MET A 9 -5.95 32.43 59.16
C MET A 9 -5.43 32.57 57.74
N LEU A 10 -4.68 31.57 57.30
CA LEU A 10 -4.25 31.44 55.90
C LEU A 10 -5.37 30.73 55.10
N VAL A 11 -6.10 31.48 54.28
CA VAL A 11 -7.09 30.89 53.37
C VAL A 11 -6.34 30.41 52.13
N ILE A 12 -6.20 29.07 51.99
CA ILE A 12 -5.67 28.45 50.78
C ILE A 12 -6.83 28.32 49.81
N GLY A 13 -6.86 29.20 48.79
CA GLY A 13 -7.78 29.06 47.66
C GLY A 13 -7.39 27.91 46.76
N ILE A 14 -8.16 26.84 46.73
CA ILE A 14 -8.03 25.76 45.78
C ILE A 14 -8.65 26.24 44.45
N ALA A 15 -7.79 26.62 43.48
CA ALA A 15 -8.22 26.83 42.12
C ALA A 15 -8.50 25.46 41.47
N ALA A 16 -9.78 25.09 41.37
CA ALA A 16 -10.20 23.96 40.59
C ALA A 16 -10.03 24.27 39.09
N GLY A 17 -8.88 23.88 38.52
CA GLY A 17 -8.66 23.92 37.07
C GLY A 17 -9.57 22.92 36.39
N ALA A 18 -10.60 23.37 35.70
CA ALA A 18 -11.43 22.56 34.82
C ALA A 18 -10.53 22.11 33.64
N ALA A 19 -10.04 20.87 33.69
CA ALA A 19 -9.44 20.24 32.54
C ALA A 19 -10.53 20.00 31.49
N ALA A 20 -10.58 20.83 30.46
CA ALA A 20 -11.40 20.55 29.29
C ALA A 20 -10.90 19.25 28.66
N PRO A 21 -11.78 18.28 28.34
CA PRO A 21 -11.36 17.11 27.57
C PRO A 21 -10.87 17.61 26.22
N ALA A 22 -9.58 17.38 25.93
CA ALA A 22 -9.06 17.50 24.58
C ALA A 22 -9.77 16.42 23.75
N TRP A 23 -10.81 16.79 23.06
CA TRP A 23 -11.38 15.98 21.99
C TRP A 23 -10.31 15.98 20.90
N GLY A 24 -9.46 14.98 20.94
CA GLY A 24 -8.60 14.67 19.79
C GLY A 24 -9.55 14.46 18.62
N GLY A 25 -9.62 15.47 17.74
CA GLY A 25 -10.32 15.31 16.48
C GLY A 25 -9.74 14.06 15.84
N VAL A 26 -10.59 13.10 15.47
CA VAL A 26 -10.24 12.05 14.54
C VAL A 26 -9.74 12.80 13.32
N GLU A 27 -8.40 12.86 13.15
CA GLU A 27 -7.82 13.37 11.90
C GLU A 27 -8.49 12.55 10.82
N GLY A 28 -9.33 13.19 10.01
CA GLY A 28 -10.09 12.54 8.97
C GLY A 28 -9.11 11.73 8.15
N ALA A 29 -9.38 10.44 8.00
CA ALA A 29 -8.55 9.54 7.22
C ALA A 29 -8.19 10.25 5.92
N ALA A 30 -6.88 10.45 5.68
CA ALA A 30 -6.41 11.18 4.51
C ALA A 30 -7.03 10.52 3.28
N SER A 31 -7.87 11.26 2.56
CA SER A 31 -8.53 10.75 1.37
C SER A 31 -7.44 10.36 0.37
N LEU A 32 -7.40 9.10 -0.01
CA LEU A 32 -6.52 8.64 -1.07
C LEU A 32 -6.98 9.25 -2.39
N LEU A 33 -6.07 9.98 -3.05
CA LEU A 33 -6.39 10.67 -4.30
C LEU A 33 -6.09 9.77 -5.50
N PRO A 34 -7.04 9.61 -6.43
CA PRO A 34 -6.79 8.96 -7.71
C PRO A 34 -5.62 9.63 -8.43
N HIS A 35 -4.69 8.82 -8.92
CA HIS A 35 -3.53 9.34 -9.66
C HIS A 35 -2.96 8.28 -10.61
N ARG A 36 -2.18 8.75 -11.57
CA ARG A 36 -1.40 7.91 -12.46
C ARG A 36 0.05 8.38 -12.47
N ALA A 37 0.97 7.44 -12.32
CA ALA A 37 2.40 7.68 -12.36
C ALA A 37 3.07 6.78 -13.42
N VAL A 38 4.05 7.32 -14.12
CA VAL A 38 4.85 6.60 -15.11
C VAL A 38 6.31 6.79 -14.76
N TYR A 39 7.05 5.70 -14.71
CA TYR A 39 8.47 5.69 -14.40
C TYR A 39 9.23 5.01 -15.54
N ASP A 40 10.26 5.67 -16.05
CA ASP A 40 11.27 5.04 -16.89
C ASP A 40 12.44 4.62 -15.99
N LEU A 41 12.88 3.38 -16.14
CA LEU A 41 13.94 2.78 -15.33
C LEU A 41 15.11 2.39 -16.22
N GLU A 42 16.31 2.66 -15.72
CA GLU A 42 17.56 2.28 -16.37
C GLU A 42 18.48 1.64 -15.32
N LEU A 43 19.22 0.62 -15.73
CA LEU A 43 20.23 0.02 -14.91
C LEU A 43 21.35 1.01 -14.66
N LYS A 44 21.64 1.30 -13.38
CA LYS A 44 22.73 2.18 -12.99
C LYS A 44 24.05 1.40 -12.84
N ASP A 45 23.95 0.21 -12.27
CA ASP A 45 25.11 -0.63 -11.98
C ASP A 45 24.69 -2.10 -11.85
N ALA A 46 25.54 -3.01 -12.29
CA ALA A 46 25.36 -4.44 -12.13
C ALA A 46 26.69 -5.10 -11.76
N SER A 47 26.65 -6.12 -10.92
CA SER A 47 27.86 -6.88 -10.64
C SER A 47 28.28 -7.70 -11.86
N GLU A 48 29.58 -7.85 -12.10
CA GLU A 48 30.13 -8.67 -13.20
C GLU A 48 29.60 -10.13 -13.17
N ARG A 49 29.26 -10.63 -11.98
CA ARG A 49 28.71 -11.99 -11.81
C ARG A 49 27.24 -12.14 -12.21
N SER A 50 26.53 -11.04 -12.39
CA SER A 50 25.10 -11.07 -12.76
C SER A 50 24.89 -11.51 -14.21
N GLY A 51 25.88 -11.33 -15.07
CA GLY A 51 25.76 -11.52 -16.51
C GLY A 51 24.83 -10.49 -17.17
N ILE A 52 24.37 -9.45 -16.45
CA ILE A 52 23.51 -8.42 -17.00
C ILE A 52 24.38 -7.28 -17.50
N GLU A 53 24.31 -7.01 -18.81
CA GLU A 53 25.02 -5.91 -19.47
C GLU A 53 24.20 -4.64 -19.56
N GLY A 54 22.87 -4.78 -19.59
CA GLY A 54 21.94 -3.65 -19.65
C GLY A 54 20.53 -4.04 -19.22
N MET A 55 19.84 -3.09 -18.63
CA MET A 55 18.44 -3.23 -18.32
C MET A 55 17.75 -1.88 -18.42
N SER A 56 16.61 -1.86 -19.10
CA SER A 56 15.71 -0.71 -19.14
C SER A 56 14.29 -1.16 -18.91
N GLY A 57 13.44 -0.28 -18.43
CA GLY A 57 12.06 -0.63 -18.18
C GLY A 57 11.15 0.57 -18.07
N ARG A 58 9.85 0.29 -18.10
CA ARG A 58 8.81 1.27 -17.82
C ARG A 58 7.81 0.67 -16.87
N MET A 59 7.51 1.42 -15.82
CA MET A 59 6.47 1.10 -14.84
C MET A 59 5.33 2.12 -14.98
N VAL A 60 4.12 1.62 -15.05
CA VAL A 60 2.89 2.43 -15.00
C VAL A 60 2.10 1.99 -13.78
N TYR A 61 1.76 2.95 -12.96
CA TYR A 61 0.91 2.77 -11.80
C TYR A 61 -0.31 3.69 -11.94
N GLU A 62 -1.49 3.14 -11.79
CA GLU A 62 -2.75 3.88 -11.83
C GLU A 62 -3.60 3.48 -10.63
N PHE A 63 -4.01 4.46 -9.86
CA PHE A 63 -4.86 4.31 -8.70
C PHE A 63 -6.15 5.10 -8.90
N THR A 64 -7.28 4.44 -8.80
CA THR A 64 -8.61 5.01 -9.04
C THR A 64 -9.61 4.54 -7.99
N GLY A 65 -10.73 5.26 -7.87
CA GLY A 65 -11.80 4.89 -6.96
C GLY A 65 -11.99 5.89 -5.82
N SER A 66 -12.80 5.47 -4.88
CA SER A 66 -13.15 6.24 -3.67
C SER A 66 -13.52 5.31 -2.53
N ALA A 67 -13.60 5.83 -1.31
CA ALA A 67 -14.05 5.06 -0.14
C ALA A 67 -15.42 4.39 -0.36
N CYS A 68 -16.36 5.07 -1.04
CA CYS A 68 -17.71 4.55 -1.28
C CYS A 68 -17.80 3.51 -2.40
N THR A 69 -16.86 3.50 -3.35
CA THR A 69 -16.90 2.62 -4.54
C THR A 69 -15.83 1.55 -4.54
N GLY A 70 -14.94 1.59 -3.56
CA GLY A 70 -13.72 0.82 -3.53
C GLY A 70 -12.61 1.44 -4.38
N PHE A 71 -11.42 0.89 -4.24
CA PHE A 71 -10.20 1.36 -4.90
C PHE A 71 -9.67 0.29 -5.87
N THR A 72 -9.26 0.74 -7.04
CA THR A 72 -8.61 -0.11 -8.04
C THR A 72 -7.19 0.38 -8.27
N THR A 73 -6.24 -0.53 -8.24
CA THR A 73 -4.86 -0.29 -8.66
C THR A 73 -4.57 -1.12 -9.90
N ASN A 74 -4.10 -0.46 -10.97
CA ASN A 74 -3.52 -1.10 -12.14
C ASN A 74 -2.02 -0.83 -12.15
N PHE A 75 -1.24 -1.88 -12.20
CA PHE A 75 0.21 -1.83 -12.26
C PHE A 75 0.70 -2.63 -13.46
N ARG A 76 1.56 -2.03 -14.29
CA ARG A 76 2.25 -2.72 -15.36
C ARG A 76 3.74 -2.38 -15.32
N PHE A 77 4.57 -3.39 -15.38
CA PHE A 77 6.00 -3.25 -15.38
C PHE A 77 6.62 -4.05 -16.53
N VAL A 78 7.14 -3.34 -17.49
CA VAL A 78 7.81 -3.93 -18.65
C VAL A 78 9.31 -3.70 -18.51
N THR A 79 10.12 -4.75 -18.62
CA THR A 79 11.57 -4.66 -18.60
C THR A 79 12.19 -5.36 -19.78
N ARG A 80 13.26 -4.75 -20.31
CA ARG A 80 14.18 -5.37 -21.28
C ARG A 80 15.50 -5.62 -20.59
N ILE A 81 15.93 -6.85 -20.57
CA ILE A 81 17.17 -7.30 -19.92
C ILE A 81 18.09 -7.82 -21.02
N ASN A 82 19.31 -7.27 -21.09
CA ASN A 82 20.37 -7.71 -22.01
C ASN A 82 21.47 -8.39 -21.23
N THR A 83 21.84 -9.61 -21.62
CA THR A 83 22.93 -10.41 -21.06
C THR A 83 24.14 -10.52 -21.99
N GLY A 84 24.15 -9.74 -23.10
CA GLY A 84 25.20 -9.85 -24.13
C GLY A 84 24.93 -10.97 -25.13
N GLU A 85 24.41 -12.09 -24.71
CA GLU A 85 24.04 -13.21 -25.57
C GLU A 85 22.60 -13.11 -26.08
N GLU A 86 21.70 -12.69 -25.21
CA GLU A 86 20.27 -12.56 -25.51
C GLU A 86 19.65 -11.30 -24.89
N THR A 87 18.56 -10.88 -25.46
CA THR A 87 17.70 -9.85 -24.85
C THR A 87 16.34 -10.44 -24.56
N ARG A 88 15.89 -10.32 -23.31
CA ARG A 88 14.57 -10.76 -22.87
C ARG A 88 13.67 -9.59 -22.54
N LEU A 89 12.43 -9.69 -22.96
CA LEU A 89 11.37 -8.76 -22.59
C LEU A 89 10.46 -9.43 -21.57
N THR A 90 10.31 -8.82 -20.38
CA THR A 90 9.33 -9.27 -19.39
C THR A 90 8.22 -8.23 -19.25
N ASP A 91 6.98 -8.67 -19.09
CA ASP A 91 5.82 -7.82 -18.84
C ASP A 91 5.03 -8.40 -17.67
N GLN A 92 4.98 -7.66 -16.58
CA GLN A 92 4.18 -7.99 -15.41
C GLN A 92 2.99 -7.04 -15.32
N GLN A 93 1.80 -7.59 -15.23
CA GLN A 93 0.55 -6.87 -15.11
C GLN A 93 -0.15 -7.32 -13.83
N THR A 94 -0.55 -6.36 -13.00
CA THR A 94 -1.29 -6.63 -11.76
C THR A 94 -2.46 -5.66 -11.66
N THR A 95 -3.62 -6.19 -11.39
CA THR A 95 -4.81 -5.41 -11.04
C THR A 95 -5.27 -5.83 -9.66
N THR A 96 -5.52 -4.85 -8.79
CA THR A 96 -6.15 -5.09 -7.48
C THR A 96 -7.41 -4.27 -7.34
N PHE A 97 -8.35 -4.79 -6.58
CA PHE A 97 -9.54 -4.07 -6.15
C PHE A 97 -9.73 -4.29 -4.66
N GLU A 98 -9.99 -3.21 -3.94
CA GLU A 98 -10.24 -3.21 -2.51
C GLU A 98 -11.53 -2.44 -2.20
N ASN A 99 -12.46 -3.09 -1.52
CA ASN A 99 -13.64 -2.45 -0.93
C ASN A 99 -13.56 -2.61 0.59
N THR A 100 -13.20 -1.53 1.26
CA THR A 100 -13.00 -1.52 2.72
C THR A 100 -14.33 -1.60 3.49
N GLU A 101 -15.44 -1.15 2.92
CA GLU A 101 -16.77 -1.25 3.54
C GLU A 101 -17.29 -2.69 3.54
N GLU A 102 -16.98 -3.45 2.49
CA GLU A 102 -17.37 -4.84 2.35
C GLU A 102 -16.29 -5.82 2.84
N GLY A 103 -15.13 -5.32 3.30
CA GLY A 103 -14.00 -6.16 3.70
C GLY A 103 -13.51 -7.09 2.57
N GLN A 104 -13.57 -6.62 1.32
CA GLN A 104 -13.23 -7.40 0.14
C GLN A 104 -11.96 -6.89 -0.53
N PHE A 105 -11.05 -7.82 -0.83
CA PHE A 105 -9.88 -7.58 -1.66
C PHE A 105 -9.79 -8.62 -2.76
N ARG A 106 -9.53 -8.19 -4.00
CA ARG A 106 -9.30 -9.06 -5.17
C ARG A 106 -8.01 -8.66 -5.87
N PHE A 107 -7.31 -9.64 -6.43
CA PHE A 107 -6.15 -9.38 -7.25
C PHE A 107 -6.06 -10.36 -8.42
N GLU A 108 -5.44 -9.89 -9.48
CA GLU A 108 -5.02 -10.68 -10.63
C GLU A 108 -3.62 -10.24 -11.04
N THR A 109 -2.72 -11.20 -11.25
CA THR A 109 -1.37 -10.96 -11.74
C THR A 109 -1.08 -11.87 -12.92
N LYS A 110 -0.61 -11.29 -14.02
CA LYS A 110 -0.13 -11.96 -15.22
C LYS A 110 1.33 -11.62 -15.46
N SER A 111 2.13 -12.60 -15.82
CA SER A 111 3.53 -12.44 -16.18
C SER A 111 3.77 -13.05 -17.55
N PHE A 112 4.50 -12.31 -18.38
CA PHE A 112 4.87 -12.73 -19.73
C PHE A 112 6.39 -12.59 -19.89
N THR A 113 6.98 -13.49 -20.66
CA THR A 113 8.35 -13.41 -21.16
C THR A 113 8.31 -13.59 -22.66
N ASP A 114 8.89 -12.64 -23.41
CA ASP A 114 8.91 -12.63 -24.87
C ASP A 114 7.53 -12.90 -25.50
N ASP A 115 6.51 -12.19 -24.99
CA ASP A 115 5.09 -12.28 -25.37
C ASP A 115 4.40 -13.62 -25.03
N GLN A 116 5.09 -14.53 -24.37
CA GLN A 116 4.50 -15.78 -23.87
C GLN A 116 4.07 -15.63 -22.43
N MET A 117 2.86 -16.09 -22.11
CA MET A 117 2.37 -16.07 -20.74
C MET A 117 3.05 -17.15 -19.91
N ASP A 118 3.84 -16.74 -18.91
CA ASP A 118 4.51 -17.67 -17.99
C ASP A 118 3.60 -18.04 -16.82
N LYS A 119 2.83 -17.08 -16.32
CA LYS A 119 2.08 -17.26 -15.09
C LYS A 119 0.86 -16.35 -15.03
N GLU A 120 -0.22 -16.91 -14.51
CA GLU A 120 -1.41 -16.18 -14.11
C GLU A 120 -1.82 -16.62 -12.71
N ILE A 121 -2.08 -15.65 -11.83
CA ILE A 121 -2.61 -15.90 -10.49
C ILE A 121 -3.71 -14.88 -10.23
N ALA A 122 -4.84 -15.35 -9.78
CA ALA A 122 -5.91 -14.52 -9.27
C ALA A 122 -6.31 -14.97 -7.87
N GLY A 123 -6.79 -14.06 -7.06
CA GLY A 123 -7.28 -14.39 -5.73
C GLY A 123 -8.25 -13.37 -5.19
N GLU A 124 -8.95 -13.82 -4.16
CA GLU A 124 -9.89 -13.00 -3.42
C GLU A 124 -9.70 -13.24 -1.93
N ALA A 125 -9.72 -12.17 -1.15
CA ALA A 125 -9.77 -12.20 0.29
C ALA A 125 -11.04 -11.51 0.77
N ARG A 126 -11.70 -12.09 1.77
CA ARG A 126 -12.88 -11.53 2.43
C ARG A 126 -12.70 -11.57 3.93
N ASP A 127 -13.05 -10.48 4.57
CA ASP A 127 -13.19 -10.41 6.02
C ASP A 127 -14.54 -11.01 6.42
N ASP A 128 -14.51 -11.90 7.40
CA ASP A 128 -15.67 -12.62 7.97
C ASP A 128 -15.68 -12.37 9.50
N ASP A 129 -15.61 -11.09 9.91
CA ASP A 129 -15.64 -10.60 11.30
C ASP A 129 -14.69 -11.33 12.30
N THR A 130 -14.39 -12.58 12.06
CA THR A 130 -13.55 -13.44 12.93
C THR A 130 -12.25 -13.88 12.27
N LYS A 131 -12.19 -13.87 10.95
CA LYS A 131 -11.04 -14.35 10.17
C LYS A 131 -11.08 -13.82 8.74
N ILE A 132 -9.92 -13.73 8.12
CA ILE A 132 -9.80 -13.44 6.69
C ILE A 132 -9.81 -14.77 5.94
N LYS A 133 -10.77 -14.94 5.05
CA LYS A 133 -10.83 -16.07 4.12
C LYS A 133 -10.14 -15.69 2.82
N VAL A 134 -9.14 -16.48 2.40
CA VAL A 134 -8.38 -16.25 1.17
C VAL A 134 -8.61 -17.42 0.21
N GLU A 135 -9.01 -17.11 -1.01
CA GLU A 135 -9.12 -18.08 -2.11
C GLU A 135 -8.16 -17.69 -3.23
N ILE A 136 -7.27 -18.60 -3.63
CA ILE A 136 -6.31 -18.38 -4.71
C ILE A 136 -6.64 -19.30 -5.86
N ARG A 137 -6.73 -18.74 -7.06
CA ARG A 137 -6.92 -19.45 -8.32
C ARG A 137 -5.63 -19.35 -9.13
N ARG A 138 -5.16 -20.48 -9.60
CA ARG A 138 -4.07 -20.57 -10.57
C ARG A 138 -4.69 -21.26 -11.78
N PRO A 139 -5.11 -20.50 -12.80
CA PRO A 139 -5.50 -21.12 -14.06
C PRO A 139 -4.28 -21.94 -14.52
N ASP A 140 -4.47 -23.22 -14.74
CA ASP A 140 -3.38 -24.10 -15.17
C ASP A 140 -2.74 -23.49 -16.42
N ALA A 141 -1.43 -23.26 -16.36
CA ALA A 141 -0.65 -22.99 -17.55
C ALA A 141 -0.95 -24.12 -18.52
N ARG A 142 -1.60 -23.82 -19.64
CA ARG A 142 -1.86 -24.81 -20.67
C ARG A 142 -0.50 -25.43 -21.02
N GLN A 143 -0.39 -26.70 -20.68
CA GLN A 143 0.65 -27.51 -21.26
C GLN A 143 0.42 -27.47 -22.78
N VAL A 144 1.31 -26.79 -23.48
CA VAL A 144 1.42 -26.82 -24.93
C VAL A 144 2.26 -27.98 -25.30
#